data_0add52c0882a5f3ca2c66d3594924aff
#
_entry.id   0add52c0882a5f3ca2c66d3594924aff
#
_cell.length_a   1.000
_cell.length_b   1.000
_cell.length_c   1.000
_cell.angle_alpha   90.00
_cell.angle_beta   90.00
_cell.angle_gamma   90.00
#
_symmetry.space_group_name_H-M   'P 1'
#
loop_
_entity.id
_entity.type
_entity.pdbx_description
1 polymer ?
#
loop_
_entity_poly.entity_id
_entity_poly.type
_entity_poly.pdbx_seq_one_letter_code
_entity_poly.pdbx_strand_id
1 'polypeptide(L)'
;MFLQSVSWYWIAAPLVVAVLGVLILLRGIGHVFGGRGGRGTAHMAVGAPLSVIGFAIGLLALNTQTFARLSHENDVANVAVKSLNPAQNTWRITVQRLDVPNTIQTCDIQGDSWEMSARVQKWEPWANVFGLDTTYTLDQITNRYFNAGRGNGKLITACELKGAPPAVDQYVPNSWLMWLVGQSYTEQRHFGSAAYMANADGAVYKVVMTQSGLNAEPVNSVAAGANTSRP
;
A
#
# COMPACT_ATOMS: atom_id res chain seq x y z
N MET A 1 3.83 -13.17 5.40
CA MET A 1 3.57 -12.86 6.82
C MET A 1 2.55 -11.74 6.90
N PHE A 2 1.35 -11.94 6.28
CA PHE A 2 0.46 -10.84 5.88
C PHE A 2 -0.90 -10.78 6.61
N LEU A 3 -1.08 -11.51 7.72
CA LEU A 3 -2.37 -11.58 8.41
C LEU A 3 -2.31 -11.22 9.91
N GLN A 4 -1.37 -10.40 10.35
CA GLN A 4 -1.12 -10.21 11.78
C GLN A 4 -1.61 -8.89 12.40
N SER A 5 -2.32 -8.02 11.71
CA SER A 5 -2.70 -6.72 12.29
C SER A 5 -4.19 -6.50 12.59
N VAL A 6 -5.09 -7.31 12.06
CA VAL A 6 -6.50 -7.23 12.49
C VAL A 6 -7.08 -8.63 12.58
N SER A 7 -7.37 -9.06 13.79
CA SER A 7 -7.96 -10.35 14.03
C SER A 7 -9.34 -10.43 13.37
N TRP A 8 -9.52 -11.41 12.50
CA TRP A 8 -10.73 -11.64 11.70
C TRP A 8 -12.04 -11.66 12.51
N TYR A 9 -11.98 -11.92 13.80
CA TYR A 9 -13.14 -11.92 14.68
C TYR A 9 -13.79 -10.54 14.87
N TRP A 10 -13.07 -9.43 14.67
CA TRP A 10 -13.65 -8.09 14.71
C TRP A 10 -14.67 -7.83 13.59
N ILE A 11 -14.56 -8.57 12.49
CA ILE A 11 -15.53 -8.55 11.39
C ILE A 11 -16.56 -9.67 11.57
N ALA A 12 -16.09 -10.87 11.92
CA ALA A 12 -16.95 -12.04 12.02
C ALA A 12 -17.97 -11.92 13.13
N ALA A 13 -17.60 -11.37 14.30
CA ALA A 13 -18.54 -11.24 15.42
C ALA A 13 -19.74 -10.34 15.11
N PRO A 14 -19.58 -9.10 14.61
CA PRO A 14 -20.72 -8.26 14.22
C PRO A 14 -21.56 -8.89 13.09
N LEU A 15 -20.91 -9.55 12.14
CA LEU A 15 -21.61 -10.23 11.04
C LEU A 15 -22.50 -11.35 11.54
N VAL A 16 -22.02 -12.17 12.48
CA VAL A 16 -22.81 -13.24 13.12
C VAL A 16 -24.01 -12.63 13.86
N VAL A 17 -23.80 -11.55 14.60
CA VAL A 17 -24.90 -10.86 15.32
C VAL A 17 -25.94 -10.32 14.34
N ALA A 18 -25.51 -9.69 13.23
CA ALA A 18 -26.41 -9.19 12.21
C ALA A 18 -27.23 -10.32 11.55
N VAL A 19 -26.58 -11.42 11.18
CA VAL A 19 -27.23 -12.58 10.57
C VAL A 19 -28.24 -13.21 11.53
N LEU A 20 -27.88 -13.40 12.80
CA LEU A 20 -28.81 -13.91 13.82
C LEU A 20 -30.00 -12.99 13.99
N GLY A 21 -29.78 -11.66 14.05
CA GLY A 21 -30.83 -10.66 14.10
C GLY A 21 -31.81 -10.78 12.93
N VAL A 22 -31.28 -10.90 11.70
CA VAL A 22 -32.10 -11.08 10.49
C VAL A 22 -32.88 -12.39 10.52
N LEU A 23 -32.28 -13.50 10.96
CA LEU A 23 -32.99 -14.79 11.06
C LEU A 23 -34.13 -14.74 12.08
N ILE A 24 -33.92 -14.08 13.23
CA ILE A 24 -34.97 -13.88 14.22
C ILE A 24 -36.10 -12.99 13.68
N LEU A 25 -35.73 -11.92 12.95
CA LEU A 25 -36.68 -11.02 12.31
C LEU A 25 -37.54 -11.75 11.26
N LEU A 26 -36.93 -12.51 10.36
CA LEU A 26 -37.64 -13.29 9.35
C LEU A 26 -38.58 -14.33 9.99
N ARG A 27 -38.15 -14.97 11.10
CA ARG A 27 -38.98 -15.86 11.86
C ARG A 27 -40.19 -15.13 12.48
N GLY A 28 -39.97 -13.90 12.98
CA GLY A 28 -41.06 -13.04 13.50
C GLY A 28 -42.09 -12.72 12.42
N ILE A 29 -41.64 -12.32 11.23
CA ILE A 29 -42.50 -12.04 10.09
C ILE A 29 -43.32 -13.29 9.71
N GLY A 30 -42.69 -14.46 9.61
CA GLY A 30 -43.39 -15.72 9.30
C GLY A 30 -44.48 -16.08 10.36
N HIS A 31 -44.26 -15.78 11.65
CA HIS A 31 -45.25 -16.02 12.69
C HIS A 31 -46.46 -15.07 12.61
N VAL A 32 -46.22 -13.81 12.20
CA VAL A 32 -47.31 -12.83 11.99
C VAL A 32 -48.23 -13.31 10.85
N PHE A 33 -47.65 -13.71 9.72
CA PHE A 33 -48.42 -14.24 8.59
C PHE A 33 -49.07 -15.60 8.88
N GLY A 34 -48.53 -16.38 9.83
CA GLY A 34 -49.09 -17.66 10.29
C GLY A 34 -50.17 -17.54 11.38
N GLY A 35 -50.70 -16.35 11.61
CA GLY A 35 -51.79 -16.12 12.57
C GLY A 35 -51.37 -16.12 14.07
N ARG A 36 -50.05 -16.15 14.35
CA ARG A 36 -49.50 -16.15 15.71
C ARG A 36 -48.92 -14.76 16.06
N GLY A 37 -49.69 -13.71 15.93
CA GLY A 37 -49.26 -12.32 16.00
C GLY A 37 -48.44 -11.95 17.25
N GLY A 38 -48.83 -12.38 18.45
CA GLY A 38 -48.12 -12.03 19.69
C GLY A 38 -46.67 -12.59 19.77
N ARG A 39 -46.43 -13.79 19.23
CA ARG A 39 -45.08 -14.35 19.15
C ARG A 39 -44.29 -13.74 18.02
N GLY A 40 -44.94 -13.37 16.92
CA GLY A 40 -44.32 -12.69 15.81
C GLY A 40 -43.77 -11.31 16.17
N THR A 41 -44.58 -10.50 16.84
CA THR A 41 -44.17 -9.15 17.32
C THR A 41 -43.02 -9.22 18.31
N ALA A 42 -42.97 -10.19 19.20
CA ALA A 42 -41.85 -10.37 20.12
C ALA A 42 -40.53 -10.68 19.41
N HIS A 43 -40.55 -11.57 18.38
CA HIS A 43 -39.36 -11.86 17.60
C HIS A 43 -38.93 -10.66 16.76
N MET A 44 -39.87 -9.89 16.21
CA MET A 44 -39.53 -8.67 15.46
C MET A 44 -38.92 -7.59 16.38
N ALA A 45 -39.46 -7.43 17.59
CA ALA A 45 -38.95 -6.47 18.56
C ALA A 45 -37.49 -6.76 19.01
N VAL A 46 -37.07 -8.02 18.98
CA VAL A 46 -35.70 -8.43 19.30
C VAL A 46 -34.82 -8.48 18.03
N GLY A 47 -35.31 -9.07 16.96
CA GLY A 47 -34.55 -9.29 15.73
C GLY A 47 -34.20 -8.01 14.99
N ALA A 48 -35.11 -7.02 14.95
CA ALA A 48 -34.88 -5.77 14.26
C ALA A 48 -33.73 -4.95 14.90
N PRO A 49 -33.76 -4.62 16.21
CA PRO A 49 -32.64 -3.89 16.80
C PRO A 49 -31.32 -4.70 16.77
N LEU A 50 -31.36 -6.01 16.95
CA LEU A 50 -30.16 -6.84 16.92
C LEU A 50 -29.49 -6.81 15.53
N SER A 51 -30.27 -6.89 14.45
CA SER A 51 -29.74 -6.78 13.08
C SER A 51 -29.16 -5.39 12.80
N VAL A 52 -29.85 -4.32 13.23
CA VAL A 52 -29.37 -2.94 13.05
C VAL A 52 -28.08 -2.70 13.82
N ILE A 53 -27.99 -3.14 15.08
CA ILE A 53 -26.79 -2.99 15.91
C ILE A 53 -25.62 -3.79 15.29
N GLY A 54 -25.85 -5.05 14.92
CA GLY A 54 -24.83 -5.88 14.29
C GLY A 54 -24.31 -5.28 12.99
N PHE A 55 -25.21 -4.75 12.15
CA PHE A 55 -24.85 -4.09 10.90
C PHE A 55 -24.07 -2.77 11.16
N ALA A 56 -24.52 -1.95 12.10
CA ALA A 56 -23.85 -0.69 12.45
C ALA A 56 -22.43 -0.93 13.00
N ILE A 57 -22.25 -1.91 13.90
CA ILE A 57 -20.92 -2.27 14.41
C ILE A 57 -20.04 -2.84 13.27
N GLY A 58 -20.62 -3.65 12.39
CA GLY A 58 -19.93 -4.17 11.21
C GLY A 58 -19.43 -3.06 10.29
N LEU A 59 -20.24 -2.06 10.00
CA LEU A 59 -19.84 -0.89 9.20
C LEU A 59 -18.73 -0.07 9.88
N LEU A 60 -18.83 0.12 11.20
CA LEU A 60 -17.77 0.81 11.96
C LEU A 60 -16.46 0.02 11.93
N ALA A 61 -16.51 -1.30 12.10
CA ALA A 61 -15.32 -2.16 12.01
C ALA A 61 -14.68 -2.11 10.62
N LEU A 62 -15.49 -2.16 9.55
CA LEU A 62 -15.02 -2.01 8.18
C LEU A 62 -14.38 -0.64 7.93
N ASN A 63 -15.01 0.43 8.41
CA ASN A 63 -14.47 1.79 8.27
C ASN A 63 -13.11 1.92 8.98
N THR A 64 -13.00 1.44 10.21
CA THR A 64 -11.76 1.48 10.98
C THR A 64 -10.65 0.67 10.32
N GLN A 65 -10.97 -0.49 9.76
CA GLN A 65 -10.00 -1.30 9.00
C GLN A 65 -9.54 -0.62 7.72
N THR A 66 -10.47 -0.01 6.99
CA THR A 66 -10.14 0.74 5.77
C THR A 66 -9.17 1.88 6.10
N PHE A 67 -9.41 2.61 7.19
CA PHE A 67 -8.54 3.70 7.63
C PHE A 67 -7.15 3.20 8.05
N ALA A 68 -7.07 2.12 8.81
CA ALA A 68 -5.79 1.52 9.21
C ALA A 68 -4.97 1.00 8.01
N ARG A 69 -5.63 0.47 6.98
CA ARG A 69 -4.97 0.03 5.75
C ARG A 69 -4.54 1.20 4.87
N LEU A 70 -5.34 2.27 4.82
CA LEU A 70 -5.00 3.49 4.07
C LEU A 70 -3.78 4.23 4.63
N SER A 71 -3.48 4.08 5.92
CA SER A 71 -2.32 4.67 6.58
C SER A 71 -1.13 3.71 6.72
N HIS A 72 -1.23 2.47 6.21
CA HIS A 72 -0.15 1.51 6.32
C HIS A 72 0.96 1.80 5.30
N GLU A 73 2.15 2.04 5.82
CA GLU A 73 3.36 2.22 5.05
C GLU A 73 4.19 0.94 5.08
N ASN A 74 4.63 0.50 3.91
CA ASN A 74 5.51 -0.66 3.79
C ASN A 74 6.93 -0.19 3.53
N ASP A 75 7.85 -0.59 4.40
CA ASP A 75 9.27 -0.36 4.19
C ASP A 75 9.76 -1.16 2.98
N VAL A 76 10.29 -0.47 1.97
CA VAL A 76 10.66 -1.06 0.67
C VAL A 76 12.17 -1.23 0.55
N ALA A 77 12.92 -0.18 0.87
CA ALA A 77 14.37 -0.19 0.75
C ALA A 77 15.02 0.83 1.68
N ASN A 78 16.25 0.53 2.07
CA ASN A 78 17.17 1.51 2.65
C ASN A 78 18.17 1.96 1.59
N VAL A 79 18.40 3.27 1.51
CA VAL A 79 19.31 3.89 0.55
C VAL A 79 20.40 4.64 1.31
N ALA A 80 21.66 4.23 1.13
CA ALA A 80 22.82 4.90 1.68
C ALA A 80 23.60 5.59 0.55
N VAL A 81 23.99 6.85 0.79
CA VAL A 81 24.71 7.69 -0.16
C VAL A 81 26.12 7.92 0.34
N LYS A 82 27.11 7.69 -0.55
CA LYS A 82 28.52 7.94 -0.27
C LYS A 82 29.15 8.73 -1.40
N SER A 83 29.89 9.77 -1.06
CA SER A 83 30.66 10.55 -2.04
C SER A 83 31.83 9.74 -2.59
N LEU A 84 31.94 9.66 -3.91
CA LEU A 84 33.09 9.11 -4.61
C LEU A 84 34.04 10.20 -5.11
N ASN A 85 33.50 11.23 -5.74
CA ASN A 85 34.26 12.36 -6.23
C ASN A 85 33.44 13.65 -6.08
N PRO A 86 33.69 14.44 -5.04
CA PRO A 86 32.96 15.68 -4.82
C PRO A 86 33.10 16.70 -5.95
N ALA A 87 34.27 16.76 -6.60
CA ALA A 87 34.53 17.70 -7.69
C ALA A 87 33.71 17.41 -8.94
N GLN A 88 33.37 16.15 -9.17
CA GLN A 88 32.54 15.70 -10.30
C GLN A 88 31.09 15.43 -9.89
N ASN A 89 30.72 15.67 -8.63
CA ASN A 89 29.40 15.38 -8.09
C ASN A 89 28.97 13.92 -8.31
N THR A 90 29.92 12.98 -8.07
CA THR A 90 29.73 11.55 -8.29
C THR A 90 29.52 10.85 -6.96
N TRP A 91 28.48 10.04 -6.90
CA TRP A 91 27.99 9.39 -5.70
C TRP A 91 27.81 7.89 -5.91
N ARG A 92 28.13 7.10 -4.89
CA ARG A 92 27.75 5.71 -4.78
C ARG A 92 26.48 5.59 -3.98
N ILE A 93 25.45 5.06 -4.62
CA ILE A 93 24.17 4.77 -3.99
C ILE A 93 24.13 3.28 -3.70
N THR A 94 23.98 2.94 -2.45
CA THR A 94 23.78 1.55 -1.99
C THR A 94 22.32 1.36 -1.62
N VAL A 95 21.63 0.49 -2.34
CA VAL A 95 20.22 0.15 -2.11
C VAL A 95 20.16 -1.23 -1.48
N GLN A 96 19.66 -1.29 -0.25
CA GLN A 96 19.31 -2.52 0.43
C GLN A 96 17.80 -2.70 0.34
N ARG A 97 17.36 -3.65 -0.46
CA ARG A 97 15.94 -3.98 -0.59
C ARG A 97 15.46 -4.74 0.65
N LEU A 98 14.28 -4.38 1.14
CA LEU A 98 13.64 -5.02 2.30
C LEU A 98 12.54 -6.00 1.87
N ASP A 99 12.01 -5.80 0.67
CA ASP A 99 11.00 -6.65 0.05
C ASP A 99 11.57 -7.95 -0.54
N VAL A 100 12.87 -7.95 -0.86
CA VAL A 100 13.60 -9.14 -1.36
C VAL A 100 14.78 -9.45 -0.43
N PRO A 101 14.81 -10.62 0.25
CA PRO A 101 15.85 -10.94 1.19
C PRO A 101 17.26 -10.89 0.58
N ASN A 102 18.22 -10.36 1.34
CA ASN A 102 19.65 -10.33 1.02
C ASN A 102 20.00 -9.64 -0.30
N THR A 103 19.18 -8.72 -0.79
CA THR A 103 19.45 -7.99 -2.03
C THR A 103 20.04 -6.62 -1.72
N ILE A 104 21.35 -6.48 -1.94
CA ILE A 104 22.08 -5.22 -1.86
C ILE A 104 22.62 -4.92 -3.24
N GLN A 105 22.37 -3.72 -3.74
CA GLN A 105 22.83 -3.27 -5.04
C GLN A 105 23.51 -1.92 -4.89
N THR A 106 24.56 -1.70 -5.68
CA THR A 106 25.29 -0.42 -5.73
C THR A 106 25.20 0.17 -7.11
N CYS A 107 25.01 1.48 -7.17
CA CYS A 107 24.96 2.25 -8.40
C CYS A 107 25.77 3.52 -8.22
N ASP A 108 26.66 3.79 -9.16
CA ASP A 108 27.43 5.03 -9.19
C ASP A 108 26.72 6.02 -10.12
N ILE A 109 26.28 7.13 -9.57
CA ILE A 109 25.52 8.16 -10.30
C ILE A 109 26.21 9.52 -10.21
N GLN A 110 25.96 10.40 -11.17
CA GLN A 110 26.44 11.76 -11.17
C GLN A 110 25.27 12.73 -11.15
N GLY A 111 25.14 13.55 -10.11
CA GLY A 111 24.02 14.51 -9.99
C GLY A 111 23.80 15.02 -8.57
N ASP A 112 22.85 15.92 -8.43
CA ASP A 112 22.53 16.58 -7.16
C ASP A 112 21.63 15.72 -6.26
N SER A 113 20.88 14.78 -6.86
CA SER A 113 19.96 13.89 -6.18
C SER A 113 19.84 12.54 -6.89
N TRP A 114 19.40 11.54 -6.14
CA TRP A 114 18.96 10.26 -6.68
C TRP A 114 17.44 10.23 -6.80
N GLU A 115 16.94 9.44 -7.72
CA GLU A 115 15.53 9.16 -7.92
C GLU A 115 15.31 7.66 -8.02
N MET A 116 14.44 7.09 -7.22
CA MET A 116 14.00 5.70 -7.31
C MET A 116 12.60 5.65 -7.89
N SER A 117 12.42 4.89 -8.94
CA SER A 117 11.12 4.71 -9.60
C SER A 117 10.56 3.32 -9.36
N ALA A 118 9.23 3.24 -9.32
CA ALA A 118 8.47 2.01 -9.21
C ALA A 118 7.24 2.05 -10.09
N ARG A 119 6.83 0.87 -10.53
CA ARG A 119 5.50 0.64 -11.09
C ARG A 119 4.58 0.20 -9.99
N VAL A 120 3.45 0.88 -9.84
CA VAL A 120 2.49 0.66 -8.76
C VAL A 120 1.15 0.24 -9.38
N GLN A 121 0.56 -0.80 -8.82
CA GLN A 121 -0.79 -1.24 -9.15
C GLN A 121 -1.69 -1.03 -7.94
N LYS A 122 -2.70 -0.20 -8.09
CA LYS A 122 -3.73 0.04 -7.08
C LYS A 122 -4.97 -0.79 -7.35
N TRP A 123 -5.62 -1.16 -6.25
CA TRP A 123 -6.92 -1.80 -6.24
C TRP A 123 -8.00 -0.80 -5.84
N GLU A 124 -9.22 -1.06 -6.28
CA GLU A 124 -10.39 -0.30 -5.83
C GLU A 124 -10.52 -0.33 -4.29
N PRO A 125 -10.97 0.76 -3.64
CA PRO A 125 -11.06 0.84 -2.18
C PRO A 125 -11.81 -0.34 -1.53
N TRP A 126 -12.85 -0.84 -2.17
CA TRP A 126 -13.61 -1.97 -1.67
C TRP A 126 -12.83 -3.31 -1.75
N ALA A 127 -11.93 -3.47 -2.73
CA ALA A 127 -11.07 -4.63 -2.86
C ALA A 127 -10.01 -4.67 -1.74
N ASN A 128 -9.54 -3.50 -1.28
CA ASN A 128 -8.65 -3.39 -0.13
C ASN A 128 -9.31 -3.93 1.15
N VAL A 129 -10.63 -3.80 1.30
CA VAL A 129 -11.37 -4.36 2.44
C VAL A 129 -11.24 -5.89 2.50
N PHE A 130 -11.14 -6.54 1.33
CA PHE A 130 -10.93 -7.99 1.21
C PHE A 130 -9.46 -8.42 1.27
N GLY A 131 -8.53 -7.48 1.51
CA GLY A 131 -7.11 -7.79 1.72
C GLY A 131 -6.25 -7.67 0.46
N LEU A 132 -6.77 -7.07 -0.61
CA LEU A 132 -5.98 -6.77 -1.81
C LEU A 132 -5.24 -5.45 -1.59
N ASP A 133 -4.02 -5.52 -1.07
CA ASP A 133 -3.18 -4.34 -0.86
C ASP A 133 -2.49 -3.91 -2.16
N THR A 134 -2.12 -2.62 -2.23
CA THR A 134 -1.34 -2.06 -3.34
C THR A 134 -0.08 -2.90 -3.60
N THR A 135 0.10 -3.33 -4.82
CA THR A 135 1.31 -4.04 -5.25
C THR A 135 2.24 -3.10 -6.01
N TYR A 136 3.55 -3.32 -5.89
CA TYR A 136 4.56 -2.49 -6.54
C TYR A 136 5.72 -3.34 -7.05
N THR A 137 6.42 -2.80 -8.04
CA THR A 137 7.69 -3.33 -8.53
C THR A 137 8.66 -2.19 -8.66
N LEU A 138 9.78 -2.25 -7.93
CA LEU A 138 10.86 -1.28 -8.10
C LEU A 138 11.47 -1.47 -9.48
N ASP A 139 11.68 -0.37 -10.21
CA ASP A 139 12.16 -0.37 -11.58
C ASP A 139 13.65 -0.08 -11.63
N GLN A 140 14.02 1.14 -11.28
CA GLN A 140 15.37 1.62 -11.41
C GLN A 140 15.68 2.76 -10.44
N ILE A 141 16.97 3.01 -10.25
CA ILE A 141 17.47 4.21 -9.62
C ILE A 141 18.24 5.04 -10.65
N THR A 142 17.95 6.35 -10.68
CA THR A 142 18.51 7.28 -11.65
C THR A 142 19.08 8.51 -10.96
N ASN A 143 19.93 9.24 -11.66
CA ASN A 143 20.40 10.54 -11.22
C ASN A 143 19.43 11.65 -11.60
N ARG A 144 19.45 12.73 -10.80
CA ARG A 144 18.65 13.92 -11.05
C ARG A 144 19.43 15.19 -10.69
N TYR A 145 19.10 16.29 -11.35
CA TYR A 145 19.64 17.63 -11.06
C TYR A 145 18.51 18.52 -10.56
N PHE A 146 18.78 19.35 -9.53
CA PHE A 146 17.78 20.26 -8.99
C PHE A 146 17.36 21.35 -9.98
N ASN A 147 18.31 21.79 -10.81
CA ASN A 147 18.07 22.81 -11.81
C ASN A 147 18.04 22.15 -13.20
N ALA A 148 16.95 22.36 -13.94
CA ALA A 148 16.81 21.85 -15.31
C ALA A 148 17.92 22.31 -16.23
N GLY A 149 18.42 23.56 -16.09
CA GLY A 149 19.54 24.07 -16.86
C GLY A 149 20.86 23.33 -16.60
N ARG A 150 21.07 22.80 -15.39
CA ARG A 150 22.24 21.95 -15.07
C ARG A 150 22.11 20.55 -15.61
N GLY A 151 20.88 20.04 -15.72
CA GLY A 151 20.59 18.70 -16.23
C GLY A 151 20.62 18.59 -17.75
N ASN A 152 20.39 19.69 -18.46
CA ASN A 152 20.34 19.68 -19.91
C ASN A 152 21.67 19.26 -20.52
N GLY A 153 21.64 18.24 -21.38
CA GLY A 153 22.82 17.68 -22.04
C GLY A 153 23.71 16.80 -21.14
N LYS A 154 23.32 16.56 -19.90
CA LYS A 154 24.02 15.60 -19.02
C LYS A 154 23.52 14.19 -19.22
N LEU A 155 24.42 13.21 -19.05
CA LEU A 155 24.06 11.81 -19.12
C LEU A 155 23.17 11.44 -17.94
N ILE A 156 22.08 10.74 -18.23
CA ILE A 156 21.25 10.08 -17.23
C ILE A 156 21.83 8.70 -16.99
N THR A 157 22.25 8.43 -15.78
CA THR A 157 22.68 7.10 -15.34
C THR A 157 21.49 6.41 -14.72
N ALA A 158 21.11 5.26 -15.27
CA ALA A 158 20.04 4.43 -14.74
C ALA A 158 20.60 3.05 -14.38
N CYS A 159 20.28 2.60 -13.17
CA CYS A 159 20.60 1.26 -12.70
C CYS A 159 19.33 0.51 -12.39
N GLU A 160 19.09 -0.61 -13.07
CA GLU A 160 17.93 -1.46 -12.79
C GLU A 160 18.02 -2.08 -11.40
N LEU A 161 16.92 -2.07 -10.68
CA LEU A 161 16.78 -2.71 -9.38
C LEU A 161 16.32 -4.15 -9.58
N LYS A 162 17.28 -5.09 -9.52
CA LYS A 162 17.04 -6.53 -9.70
C LYS A 162 16.22 -7.11 -8.54
N GLY A 163 15.49 -8.20 -8.81
CA GLY A 163 14.73 -8.93 -7.82
C GLY A 163 13.33 -8.34 -7.64
N ALA A 164 12.64 -8.08 -8.74
CA ALA A 164 11.21 -7.77 -8.68
C ALA A 164 10.47 -8.82 -7.88
N PRO A 165 9.58 -8.44 -6.95
CA PRO A 165 8.62 -9.39 -6.41
C PRO A 165 7.83 -9.97 -7.58
N PRO A 166 7.40 -11.24 -7.48
CA PRO A 166 6.59 -11.83 -8.52
C PRO A 166 5.38 -10.94 -8.74
N ALA A 167 5.17 -10.54 -9.98
CA ALA A 167 3.98 -9.81 -10.37
C ALA A 167 2.74 -10.63 -9.94
N VAL A 168 1.67 -9.96 -9.61
CA VAL A 168 0.38 -10.62 -9.27
C VAL A 168 -0.01 -11.63 -10.35
N ASP A 169 0.35 -11.37 -11.60
CA ASP A 169 0.20 -12.26 -12.75
C ASP A 169 0.84 -13.66 -12.56
N GLN A 170 1.81 -13.79 -11.67
CA GLN A 170 2.44 -15.07 -11.37
C GLN A 170 1.68 -15.89 -10.32
N TYR A 171 0.92 -15.23 -9.43
CA TYR A 171 0.12 -15.89 -8.41
C TYR A 171 -1.31 -16.17 -8.85
N VAL A 172 -1.79 -15.43 -9.83
CA VAL A 172 -3.14 -15.60 -10.35
C VAL A 172 -3.03 -16.05 -11.79
N PRO A 173 -3.16 -17.36 -12.03
CA PRO A 173 -3.14 -17.86 -13.38
C PRO A 173 -4.22 -17.16 -14.20
N ASN A 174 -3.92 -16.95 -15.49
CA ASN A 174 -4.78 -16.36 -16.53
C ASN A 174 -6.11 -17.16 -16.65
N SER A 175 -6.89 -17.18 -15.57
CA SER A 175 -8.18 -17.83 -15.53
C SER A 175 -9.24 -16.85 -15.99
N TRP A 176 -10.26 -17.35 -16.67
CA TRP A 176 -11.45 -16.60 -17.08
C TRP A 176 -12.09 -15.81 -15.91
N LEU A 177 -11.92 -16.31 -14.67
CA LEU A 177 -12.34 -15.65 -13.43
C LEU A 177 -11.62 -14.33 -13.24
N MET A 178 -10.31 -14.26 -13.55
CA MET A 178 -9.53 -13.01 -13.45
C MET A 178 -9.87 -12.04 -14.56
N TRP A 179 -10.27 -12.51 -15.73
CA TRP A 179 -10.81 -11.64 -16.77
C TRP A 179 -12.12 -10.99 -16.30
N LEU A 180 -12.99 -11.77 -15.65
CA LEU A 180 -14.28 -11.28 -15.13
C LEU A 180 -14.09 -10.30 -13.95
N VAL A 181 -13.15 -10.61 -13.07
CA VAL A 181 -12.86 -9.89 -11.83
C VAL A 181 -11.89 -8.73 -12.08
N GLY A 182 -10.89 -8.93 -12.92
CA GLY A 182 -9.79 -7.98 -13.11
C GLY A 182 -10.17 -6.67 -13.80
N GLN A 183 -11.27 -6.64 -14.58
CA GLN A 183 -11.72 -5.40 -15.23
C GLN A 183 -12.44 -4.43 -14.28
N SER A 184 -13.00 -4.94 -13.19
CA SER A 184 -13.80 -4.13 -12.25
C SER A 184 -13.09 -3.78 -10.95
N TYR A 185 -11.88 -4.31 -10.70
CA TYR A 185 -11.23 -4.27 -9.39
C TYR A 185 -10.01 -3.34 -9.30
N THR A 186 -9.48 -2.89 -10.43
CA THR A 186 -8.32 -1.98 -10.46
C THR A 186 -8.75 -0.56 -10.83
N GLU A 187 -8.52 0.37 -9.93
CA GLU A 187 -8.81 1.80 -10.16
C GLU A 187 -7.93 2.38 -11.27
N GLN A 188 -6.66 2.00 -11.25
CA GLN A 188 -5.70 2.28 -12.31
C GLN A 188 -4.78 1.07 -12.46
N ARG A 189 -4.72 0.50 -13.64
CA ARG A 189 -3.98 -0.74 -13.83
C ARG A 189 -2.50 -0.63 -13.53
N HIS A 190 -1.86 0.48 -13.90
CA HIS A 190 -0.46 0.75 -13.60
C HIS A 190 -0.20 2.25 -13.63
N PHE A 191 0.48 2.77 -12.65
CA PHE A 191 1.01 4.13 -12.69
C PHE A 191 2.47 4.13 -12.21
N GLY A 192 3.26 5.04 -12.78
CA GLY A 192 4.63 5.27 -12.33
C GLY A 192 4.63 6.10 -11.05
N SER A 193 5.46 5.73 -10.10
CA SER A 193 5.74 6.52 -8.91
C SER A 193 7.24 6.65 -8.71
N ALA A 194 7.69 7.80 -8.25
CA ALA A 194 9.09 8.05 -8.00
C ALA A 194 9.29 8.84 -6.70
N ALA A 195 10.29 8.46 -5.93
CA ALA A 195 10.80 9.21 -4.79
C ALA A 195 12.20 9.70 -5.10
N TYR A 196 12.50 10.95 -4.75
CA TYR A 196 13.82 11.55 -4.99
C TYR A 196 14.32 12.32 -3.76
N MET A 197 15.61 12.19 -3.46
CA MET A 197 16.27 12.84 -2.34
C MET A 197 17.64 13.37 -2.73
N ALA A 198 18.10 14.40 -1.98
CA ALA A 198 19.40 15.01 -2.19
C ALA A 198 20.54 14.03 -1.91
N ASN A 199 21.61 14.12 -2.73
CA ASN A 199 22.85 13.42 -2.45
C ASN A 199 23.67 14.18 -1.40
N ALA A 200 24.08 13.49 -0.34
CA ALA A 200 25.01 14.00 0.65
C ALA A 200 25.85 12.85 1.21
N ASP A 201 27.11 13.12 1.52
CA ASP A 201 28.02 12.09 2.00
C ASP A 201 27.60 11.58 3.40
N GLY A 202 27.39 10.27 3.49
CA GLY A 202 26.90 9.62 4.69
C GLY A 202 25.38 9.75 4.92
N ALA A 203 24.61 10.30 3.98
CA ALA A 203 23.15 10.35 4.08
C ALA A 203 22.54 8.97 3.99
N VAL A 204 21.56 8.69 4.84
CA VAL A 204 20.77 7.46 4.84
C VAL A 204 19.30 7.81 4.75
N TYR A 205 18.61 7.17 3.82
CA TYR A 205 17.18 7.34 3.58
C TYR A 205 16.46 6.00 3.66
N LYS A 206 15.23 6.04 4.13
CA LYS A 206 14.29 4.93 4.08
C LYS A 206 13.27 5.21 2.99
N VAL A 207 13.08 4.25 2.10
CA VAL A 207 12.04 4.32 1.06
C VAL A 207 10.87 3.49 1.51
N VAL A 208 9.68 4.11 1.51
CA VAL A 208 8.42 3.50 1.92
C VAL A 208 7.43 3.54 0.78
N MET A 209 6.62 2.50 0.67
CA MET A 209 5.47 2.48 -0.22
C MET A 209 4.25 2.90 0.57
N THR A 210 3.64 3.99 0.14
CA THR A 210 2.37 4.48 0.65
C THR A 210 1.25 4.18 -0.35
N GLN A 211 0.02 4.45 0.01
CA GLN A 211 -1.11 4.35 -0.93
C GLN A 211 -1.02 5.34 -2.09
N SER A 212 -0.35 6.47 -1.91
CA SER A 212 -0.13 7.47 -2.95
C SER A 212 1.05 7.15 -3.87
N GLY A 213 1.94 6.23 -3.46
CA GLY A 213 3.13 5.83 -4.20
C GLY A 213 4.38 5.76 -3.33
N LEU A 214 5.54 5.75 -3.96
CA LEU A 214 6.84 5.79 -3.29
C LEU A 214 7.05 7.13 -2.59
N ASN A 215 7.52 7.05 -1.34
CA ASN A 215 8.03 8.17 -0.58
C ASN A 215 9.42 7.84 -0.05
N ALA A 216 10.25 8.84 0.21
CA ALA A 216 11.55 8.65 0.83
C ALA A 216 11.70 9.58 2.03
N GLU A 217 12.20 9.03 3.13
CA GLU A 217 12.34 9.73 4.40
C GLU A 217 13.79 9.74 4.87
N PRO A 218 14.30 10.86 5.38
CA PRO A 218 15.64 10.93 5.95
C PRO A 218 15.71 10.13 7.27
N VAL A 219 16.71 9.25 7.40
CA VAL A 219 16.92 8.44 8.61
C VAL A 219 17.90 9.11 9.57
N ASN A 220 18.88 9.87 9.04
CA ASN A 220 19.89 10.53 9.84
C ASN A 220 19.90 12.05 9.64
N SER A 221 20.62 12.76 10.52
CA SER A 221 20.72 14.21 10.49
C SER A 221 21.35 14.76 9.21
N VAL A 222 22.27 14.01 8.59
CA VAL A 222 22.90 14.39 7.32
C VAL A 222 21.86 14.42 6.21
N ALA A 223 21.04 13.37 6.11
CA ALA A 223 19.97 13.28 5.13
C ALA A 223 18.90 14.37 5.35
N ALA A 224 18.54 14.64 6.61
CA ALA A 224 17.59 15.71 6.94
C ALA A 224 18.14 17.10 6.55
N GLY A 225 19.40 17.38 6.86
CA GLY A 225 20.06 18.63 6.50
C GLY A 225 20.20 18.82 4.99
N ALA A 226 20.50 17.76 4.23
CA ALA A 226 20.60 17.80 2.78
C ALA A 226 19.27 18.17 2.10
N ASN A 227 18.15 17.76 2.67
CA ASN A 227 16.83 18.07 2.13
C ASN A 227 16.36 19.51 2.43
N THR A 228 16.75 20.07 3.56
CA THR A 228 16.40 21.45 3.93
C THR A 228 17.24 22.50 3.22
N SER A 229 18.44 22.15 2.77
CA SER A 229 19.38 23.02 2.07
C SER A 229 19.20 23.07 0.56
N ARG A 230 18.07 22.61 0.04
CA ARG A 230 17.73 22.70 -1.40
C ARG A 230 17.60 24.19 -1.80
N PRO A 231 18.27 24.62 -2.89
CA PRO A 231 18.14 25.97 -3.42
C PRO A 231 16.76 26.21 -4.03
#